data_e084631545397c90269e0fd0ca22786e
#
_entry.id   e084631545397c90269e0fd0ca22786e
#
_cell.length_a   1.000
_cell.length_b   1.000
_cell.length_c   1.000
_cell.angle_alpha   90.00
_cell.angle_beta   90.00
_cell.angle_gamma   90.00
#
_symmetry.space_group_name_H-M   'P 1'
#
loop_
_entity.id
_entity.type
_entity.pdbx_description
1 polymer ?
#
loop_
_entity_poly.entity_id
_entity_poly.type
_entity_poly.pdbx_seq_one_letter_code
_entity_poly.pdbx_strand_id
1 'polypeptide(L)'
;EITVRTGFEAVFRKIYSVPMPEYVSYDTDTIEKAEAFEFIDPRDDRRFYSAGDNQIAGVGDGFSRNTPAWLDTVKSYYPDFPVYGSICEANEYMTRIIGIEKALHWIGQFPERYGRFVERANEFALELTKAQIKAAGGLLDGFVVWGDMAYSNNVFYSPDYWRKYYKPGLKKIIDVCHEHGLPVIYHSCGNVNKVYEDFIDMGVDAHNPIEAKADLDVVDLRHQYGHQIGFCGNMNVMDWAACDYDELKKIVLTKLNAAKGGGFIFQSDHSVPNSIPPEKYDYVVKLVKEYGQYPLKLGTHDLDNL
;
A
#
# COMPACT_ATOMS: atom_id res chain seq x y z
N GLU A 1 12.95 -12.23 20.81
CA GLU A 1 13.25 -10.85 20.46
C GLU A 1 14.46 -10.80 19.54
N ILE A 2 14.38 -10.00 18.49
CA ILE A 2 15.51 -9.67 17.63
C ILE A 2 15.61 -8.16 17.44
N THR A 3 16.83 -7.67 17.31
CA THR A 3 17.11 -6.28 16.96
C THR A 3 17.89 -6.26 15.65
N VAL A 4 17.44 -5.42 14.72
CA VAL A 4 17.99 -5.36 13.35
C VAL A 4 18.29 -3.90 13.00
N ARG A 5 19.46 -3.66 12.38
CA ARG A 5 19.77 -2.42 11.70
C ARG A 5 19.25 -2.51 10.27
N THR A 6 18.47 -1.53 9.83
CA THR A 6 17.86 -1.51 8.50
C THR A 6 18.80 -0.92 7.44
N GLY A 7 18.50 -1.09 6.15
CA GLY A 7 19.22 -0.47 5.03
C GLY A 7 19.06 1.06 4.96
N PHE A 8 18.21 1.60 5.82
CA PHE A 8 17.96 3.04 5.94
C PHE A 8 18.57 3.61 7.24
N GLU A 9 19.54 2.90 7.83
CA GLU A 9 20.28 3.34 9.02
C GLU A 9 19.39 3.56 10.25
N ALA A 10 18.26 2.85 10.32
CA ALA A 10 17.42 2.79 11.49
C ALA A 10 17.62 1.46 12.22
N VAL A 11 17.32 1.44 13.52
CA VAL A 11 17.33 0.23 14.33
C VAL A 11 15.89 -0.07 14.74
N PHE A 12 15.40 -1.26 14.43
CA PHE A 12 14.14 -1.74 14.94
C PHE A 12 14.27 -3.02 15.75
N ARG A 13 13.33 -3.22 16.65
CA ARG A 13 13.22 -4.38 17.53
C ARG A 13 11.90 -5.09 17.25
N LYS A 14 11.97 -6.41 17.07
CA LYS A 14 10.79 -7.27 16.97
C LYS A 14 10.73 -8.20 18.18
N ILE A 15 9.65 -8.06 18.95
CA ILE A 15 9.26 -9.00 20.00
C ILE A 15 8.22 -9.92 19.38
N TYR A 16 8.45 -11.23 19.38
CA TYR A 16 7.60 -12.19 18.66
C TYR A 16 6.14 -12.23 19.12
N SER A 17 5.89 -11.91 20.38
CA SER A 17 4.53 -11.83 20.94
C SER A 17 3.79 -10.54 20.59
N VAL A 18 4.48 -9.56 19.98
CA VAL A 18 3.88 -8.27 19.58
C VAL A 18 3.76 -8.24 18.06
N PRO A 19 2.59 -7.93 17.48
CA PRO A 19 2.36 -7.97 16.03
C PRO A 19 3.32 -7.08 15.24
N MET A 20 3.54 -5.84 15.68
CA MET A 20 4.35 -4.85 14.96
C MET A 20 5.76 -4.73 15.56
N PRO A 21 6.80 -4.50 14.73
CA PRO A 21 8.10 -4.12 15.25
C PRO A 21 8.08 -2.68 15.78
N GLU A 22 9.02 -2.38 16.65
CA GLU A 22 9.23 -1.05 17.22
C GLU A 22 10.52 -0.46 16.67
N TYR A 23 10.47 0.77 16.16
CA TYR A 23 11.68 1.52 15.82
C TYR A 23 12.31 2.06 17.08
N VAL A 24 13.57 1.67 17.34
CA VAL A 24 14.32 2.02 18.53
C VAL A 24 15.12 3.31 18.34
N SER A 25 15.72 3.47 17.16
CA SER A 25 16.51 4.65 16.83
C SER A 25 16.65 4.85 15.33
N TYR A 26 17.00 6.08 14.97
CA TYR A 26 17.31 6.49 13.62
C TYR A 26 18.64 7.24 13.62
N ASP A 27 19.59 6.84 12.78
CA ASP A 27 20.87 7.56 12.67
C ASP A 27 20.70 8.92 11.98
N THR A 28 19.70 9.03 11.07
CA THR A 28 19.32 10.28 10.40
C THR A 28 18.42 11.10 11.33
N ASP A 29 18.99 11.66 12.38
CA ASP A 29 18.26 12.33 13.46
C ASP A 29 18.28 13.86 13.37
N THR A 30 19.04 14.45 12.43
CA THR A 30 19.06 15.88 12.12
C THR A 30 18.81 16.16 10.65
N ILE A 31 18.39 17.39 10.33
CA ILE A 31 18.13 17.78 8.94
C ILE A 31 19.41 17.80 8.10
N GLU A 32 20.57 18.07 8.71
CA GLU A 32 21.88 18.00 8.05
C GLU A 32 22.23 16.57 7.67
N LYS A 33 21.94 15.60 8.53
CA LYS A 33 22.14 14.18 8.19
C LYS A 33 21.18 13.72 7.10
N ALA A 34 19.93 14.22 7.08
CA ALA A 34 19.00 13.94 6.01
C ALA A 34 19.48 14.48 4.66
N GLU A 35 20.05 15.69 4.65
CA GLU A 35 20.66 16.26 3.43
C GLU A 35 21.87 15.45 2.95
N ALA A 36 22.64 14.88 3.88
CA ALA A 36 23.81 14.04 3.58
C ALA A 36 23.46 12.55 3.36
N PHE A 37 22.22 12.12 3.61
CA PHE A 37 21.83 10.73 3.49
C PHE A 37 22.01 10.21 2.06
N GLU A 38 22.65 9.05 1.91
CA GLU A 38 22.83 8.37 0.63
C GLU A 38 21.88 7.17 0.53
N PHE A 39 21.01 7.19 -0.48
CA PHE A 39 20.15 6.05 -0.77
C PHE A 39 20.99 4.89 -1.32
N ILE A 40 20.60 3.67 -0.98
CA ILE A 40 21.21 2.43 -1.51
C ILE A 40 21.04 2.36 -3.03
N ASP A 41 21.81 1.49 -3.69
CA ASP A 41 21.66 1.28 -5.15
C ASP A 41 20.26 0.69 -5.46
N PRO A 42 19.41 1.40 -6.21
CA PRO A 42 18.08 0.91 -6.55
C PRO A 42 18.11 -0.29 -7.51
N ARG A 43 19.26 -0.60 -8.12
CA ARG A 43 19.41 -1.73 -9.06
C ARG A 43 19.81 -3.03 -8.38
N ASP A 44 20.04 -3.02 -7.08
CA ASP A 44 20.32 -4.23 -6.30
C ASP A 44 19.02 -5.07 -6.21
N ASP A 45 18.96 -6.19 -6.95
CA ASP A 45 17.79 -7.07 -7.08
C ASP A 45 17.35 -7.70 -5.76
N ARG A 46 18.25 -7.76 -4.76
CA ARG A 46 17.92 -8.17 -3.40
C ARG A 46 16.93 -7.21 -2.72
N ARG A 47 16.74 -6.01 -3.28
CA ARG A 47 15.80 -4.98 -2.82
C ARG A 47 14.41 -5.07 -3.48
N PHE A 48 14.23 -5.98 -4.44
CA PHE A 48 12.99 -6.07 -5.24
C PHE A 48 11.87 -6.85 -4.58
N TYR A 49 12.13 -7.54 -3.48
CA TYR A 49 11.08 -8.11 -2.66
C TYR A 49 10.16 -7.02 -2.10
N SER A 50 9.21 -7.37 -1.29
CA SER A 50 8.23 -6.42 -0.76
C SER A 50 8.88 -5.16 -0.17
N ALA A 51 8.08 -4.12 0.00
CA ALA A 51 8.48 -2.88 0.66
C ALA A 51 9.18 -3.11 2.01
N GLY A 52 8.77 -4.16 2.75
CA GLY A 52 9.41 -4.57 3.99
C GLY A 52 10.85 -5.04 3.82
N ASP A 53 11.12 -5.79 2.77
CA ASP A 53 12.45 -6.39 2.55
C ASP A 53 13.47 -5.36 2.09
N ASN A 54 13.07 -4.36 1.30
CA ASN A 54 13.99 -3.30 0.87
C ASN A 54 14.43 -2.36 2.01
N GLN A 55 13.83 -2.49 3.20
CA GLN A 55 14.31 -1.84 4.42
C GLN A 55 15.45 -2.57 5.11
N ILE A 56 15.67 -3.85 4.82
CA ILE A 56 16.67 -4.65 5.52
C ILE A 56 18.05 -4.16 5.13
N ALA A 57 18.81 -3.68 6.14
CA ALA A 57 20.17 -3.23 5.97
C ALA A 57 21.04 -4.35 5.49
N GLY A 58 21.96 -3.96 4.66
CA GLY A 58 22.97 -4.89 4.29
C GLY A 58 22.33 -6.25 4.19
N VAL A 59 21.51 -6.44 3.21
CA VAL A 59 20.99 -7.75 2.87
C VAL A 59 22.23 -8.62 2.88
N GLY A 60 22.69 -8.83 4.10
CA GLY A 60 23.93 -9.55 4.35
C GLY A 60 23.77 -10.99 3.91
N ASP A 61 24.84 -11.70 3.85
CA ASP A 61 24.87 -13.10 3.47
C ASP A 61 23.80 -13.97 4.16
N GLY A 62 23.35 -13.57 5.35
CA GLY A 62 22.31 -14.27 6.11
C GLY A 62 20.92 -14.18 5.49
N PHE A 63 20.54 -13.04 4.91
CA PHE A 63 19.26 -12.88 4.23
C PHE A 63 19.26 -13.62 2.89
N SER A 64 20.30 -13.45 2.08
CA SER A 64 20.40 -14.02 0.75
C SER A 64 20.57 -15.55 0.74
N ARG A 65 21.02 -16.18 1.81
CA ARG A 65 21.22 -17.65 1.86
C ARG A 65 19.94 -18.46 1.72
N ASN A 66 18.83 -17.95 2.24
CA ASN A 66 17.57 -18.70 2.31
C ASN A 66 16.44 -18.05 1.49
N THR A 67 16.70 -16.90 0.87
CA THR A 67 15.73 -16.19 0.06
C THR A 67 16.03 -16.46 -1.41
N PRO A 68 15.09 -17.04 -2.18
CA PRO A 68 15.26 -17.23 -3.63
C PRO A 68 15.57 -15.89 -4.31
N ALA A 69 16.26 -15.91 -5.42
CA ALA A 69 16.39 -14.71 -6.26
C ALA A 69 15.00 -14.21 -6.64
N TRP A 70 14.79 -12.89 -6.59
CA TRP A 70 13.48 -12.30 -6.85
C TRP A 70 12.86 -12.76 -8.19
N LEU A 71 13.65 -12.77 -9.25
CA LEU A 71 13.19 -13.20 -10.57
C LEU A 71 12.80 -14.68 -10.61
N ASP A 72 13.46 -15.53 -9.85
CA ASP A 72 13.09 -16.96 -9.76
C ASP A 72 11.75 -17.13 -9.04
N THR A 73 11.49 -16.31 -8.04
CA THR A 73 10.19 -16.25 -7.36
C THR A 73 9.11 -15.77 -8.33
N VAL A 74 9.34 -14.70 -9.08
CA VAL A 74 8.41 -14.23 -10.12
C VAL A 74 8.07 -15.34 -11.09
N LYS A 75 9.08 -16.02 -11.64
CA LYS A 75 8.90 -17.13 -12.60
C LYS A 75 8.15 -18.32 -12.02
N SER A 76 8.28 -18.57 -10.71
CA SER A 76 7.62 -19.71 -10.07
C SER A 76 6.09 -19.56 -9.94
N TYR A 77 5.59 -18.33 -10.01
CA TYR A 77 4.16 -18.03 -9.96
C TYR A 77 3.55 -17.69 -11.32
N TYR A 78 4.36 -17.21 -12.25
CA TYR A 78 3.91 -16.86 -13.60
C TYR A 78 3.86 -18.13 -14.50
N PRO A 79 2.82 -18.35 -15.34
CA PRO A 79 1.64 -17.50 -15.57
C PRO A 79 0.41 -17.88 -14.72
N ASP A 80 0.54 -18.77 -13.75
CA ASP A 80 -0.60 -19.33 -13.01
C ASP A 80 -1.29 -18.30 -12.12
N PHE A 81 -0.55 -17.27 -11.68
CA PHE A 81 -1.04 -16.17 -10.85
C PHE A 81 -0.62 -14.81 -11.41
N PRO A 82 -1.46 -13.77 -11.25
CA PRO A 82 -1.03 -12.39 -11.48
C PRO A 82 0.15 -12.02 -10.58
N VAL A 83 1.22 -11.49 -11.16
CA VAL A 83 2.43 -11.10 -10.43
C VAL A 83 2.60 -9.59 -10.48
N TYR A 84 2.65 -8.95 -9.33
CA TYR A 84 2.80 -7.51 -9.20
C TYR A 84 4.19 -7.15 -8.67
N GLY A 85 4.84 -6.17 -9.30
CA GLY A 85 5.99 -5.49 -8.72
C GLY A 85 5.54 -4.68 -7.50
N SER A 86 6.48 -4.30 -6.62
CA SER A 86 6.11 -3.63 -5.38
C SER A 86 7.21 -2.70 -4.89
N ILE A 87 6.84 -1.46 -4.55
CA ILE A 87 7.74 -0.49 -3.91
C ILE A 87 7.00 0.29 -2.82
N CYS A 88 7.78 0.96 -1.96
CA CYS A 88 7.30 2.10 -1.19
C CYS A 88 7.47 3.40 -1.97
N GLU A 89 6.58 4.37 -1.78
CA GLU A 89 6.82 5.73 -2.22
C GLU A 89 7.52 6.56 -1.13
N ALA A 90 7.81 7.83 -1.43
CA ALA A 90 8.65 8.66 -0.56
C ALA A 90 8.14 8.81 0.87
N ASN A 91 6.81 8.84 1.12
CA ASN A 91 6.28 8.98 2.47
C ASN A 91 6.67 7.81 3.37
N GLU A 92 6.57 6.60 2.84
CA GLU A 92 7.01 5.39 3.53
C GLU A 92 8.53 5.41 3.80
N TYR A 93 9.34 5.84 2.83
CA TYR A 93 10.79 5.96 3.06
C TYR A 93 11.12 6.98 4.14
N MET A 94 10.43 8.12 4.18
CA MET A 94 10.64 9.11 5.24
C MET A 94 10.38 8.52 6.62
N THR A 95 9.28 7.80 6.79
CA THR A 95 8.98 7.16 8.09
C THR A 95 10.02 6.13 8.51
N ARG A 96 10.66 5.45 7.55
CA ARG A 96 11.66 4.41 7.78
C ARG A 96 13.07 4.96 8.01
N ILE A 97 13.38 6.14 7.47
CA ILE A 97 14.71 6.78 7.58
C ILE A 97 14.77 7.68 8.81
N ILE A 98 13.72 8.41 9.13
CA ILE A 98 13.73 9.43 10.18
C ILE A 98 12.62 9.30 11.23
N GLY A 99 11.62 8.46 10.97
CA GLY A 99 10.43 8.31 11.80
C GLY A 99 9.36 9.35 11.54
N ILE A 100 8.09 8.95 11.74
CA ILE A 100 6.92 9.81 11.43
C ILE A 100 6.90 11.10 12.25
N GLU A 101 7.21 11.03 13.54
CA GLU A 101 7.21 12.20 14.43
C GLU A 101 8.17 13.28 13.90
N LYS A 102 9.38 12.89 13.56
CA LYS A 102 10.40 13.82 13.04
C LYS A 102 10.03 14.35 11.66
N ALA A 103 9.48 13.50 10.78
CA ALA A 103 8.97 13.94 9.48
C ALA A 103 7.94 15.06 9.63
N LEU A 104 6.95 14.89 10.52
CA LEU A 104 5.93 15.90 10.77
C LEU A 104 6.51 17.18 11.38
N HIS A 105 7.45 17.07 12.31
CA HIS A 105 8.15 18.23 12.88
C HIS A 105 8.93 19.01 11.82
N TRP A 106 9.63 18.34 10.93
CA TRP A 106 10.47 18.97 9.91
C TRP A 106 9.66 19.64 8.79
N ILE A 107 8.46 19.13 8.50
CA ILE A 107 7.52 19.83 7.60
C ILE A 107 7.22 21.25 8.15
N GLY A 108 7.08 21.41 9.48
CA GLY A 108 6.86 22.70 10.08
C GLY A 108 8.11 23.56 10.27
N GLN A 109 9.24 22.94 10.62
CA GLN A 109 10.48 23.65 10.98
C GLN A 109 11.37 23.95 9.76
N PHE A 110 11.44 23.03 8.80
CA PHE A 110 12.37 23.08 7.66
C PHE A 110 11.67 22.68 6.35
N PRO A 111 10.51 23.28 5.99
CA PRO A 111 9.66 22.76 4.92
C PRO A 111 10.39 22.57 3.59
N GLU A 112 11.25 23.51 3.21
CA GLU A 112 11.98 23.43 1.93
C GLU A 112 13.16 22.43 1.99
N ARG A 113 13.88 22.36 3.10
CA ARG A 113 15.01 21.43 3.27
C ARG A 113 14.50 19.98 3.30
N TYR A 114 13.43 19.75 4.06
CA TYR A 114 12.78 18.46 4.13
C TYR A 114 12.14 18.08 2.79
N GLY A 115 11.51 19.04 2.12
CA GLY A 115 10.96 18.84 0.77
C GLY A 115 12.01 18.33 -0.23
N ARG A 116 13.21 18.90 -0.24
CA ARG A 116 14.31 18.39 -1.09
C ARG A 116 14.74 16.96 -0.72
N PHE A 117 14.65 16.59 0.54
CA PHE A 117 14.91 15.21 0.95
C PHE A 117 13.82 14.26 0.42
N VAL A 118 12.55 14.67 0.47
CA VAL A 118 11.43 13.94 -0.14
C VAL A 118 11.61 13.78 -1.66
N GLU A 119 12.07 14.81 -2.35
CA GLU A 119 12.35 14.73 -3.80
C GLU A 119 13.44 13.70 -4.12
N ARG A 120 14.47 13.58 -3.29
CA ARG A 120 15.51 12.53 -3.45
C ARG A 120 14.95 11.12 -3.18
N ALA A 121 14.04 10.96 -2.22
CA ALA A 121 13.35 9.71 -1.98
C ALA A 121 12.43 9.33 -3.15
N ASN A 122 11.75 10.30 -3.75
CA ASN A 122 10.96 10.11 -4.97
C ASN A 122 11.83 9.60 -6.14
N GLU A 123 13.03 10.17 -6.32
CA GLU A 123 13.96 9.73 -7.36
C GLU A 123 14.44 8.30 -7.10
N PHE A 124 14.78 7.97 -5.85
CA PHE A 124 15.14 6.61 -5.47
C PHE A 124 14.01 5.61 -5.77
N ALA A 125 12.77 5.94 -5.38
CA ALA A 125 11.59 5.10 -5.63
C ALA A 125 11.36 4.88 -7.14
N LEU A 126 11.50 5.94 -7.94
CA LEU A 126 11.37 5.87 -9.39
C LEU A 126 12.42 4.95 -10.02
N GLU A 127 13.69 5.10 -9.64
CA GLU A 127 14.77 4.27 -10.18
C GLU A 127 14.63 2.79 -9.74
N LEU A 128 14.15 2.53 -8.51
CA LEU A 128 13.84 1.20 -8.04
C LEU A 128 12.68 0.56 -8.85
N THR A 129 11.65 1.33 -9.16
CA THR A 129 10.54 0.90 -10.04
C THR A 129 11.06 0.48 -11.42
N LYS A 130 11.84 1.34 -12.06
CA LYS A 130 12.45 1.06 -13.38
C LYS A 130 13.32 -0.20 -13.35
N ALA A 131 14.09 -0.36 -12.26
CA ALA A 131 14.96 -1.52 -12.10
C ALA A 131 14.17 -2.83 -11.97
N GLN A 132 13.07 -2.85 -11.19
CA GLN A 132 12.19 -4.01 -11.09
C GLN A 132 11.52 -4.36 -12.42
N ILE A 133 10.95 -3.37 -13.11
CA ILE A 133 10.29 -3.58 -14.42
C ILE A 133 11.29 -4.18 -15.41
N LYS A 134 12.51 -3.63 -15.46
CA LYS A 134 13.58 -4.15 -16.33
C LYS A 134 13.98 -5.58 -15.97
N ALA A 135 14.16 -5.86 -14.68
CA ALA A 135 14.56 -7.19 -14.20
C ALA A 135 13.49 -8.25 -14.45
N ALA A 136 12.23 -7.88 -14.35
CA ALA A 136 11.11 -8.79 -14.60
C ALA A 136 10.99 -9.21 -16.06
N GLY A 137 11.46 -8.40 -17.02
CA GLY A 137 11.48 -8.78 -18.43
C GLY A 137 10.10 -9.07 -19.03
N GLY A 138 9.06 -8.38 -18.58
CA GLY A 138 7.68 -8.56 -19.05
C GLY A 138 6.86 -9.60 -18.27
N LEU A 139 7.35 -10.07 -17.13
CA LEU A 139 6.63 -11.06 -16.29
C LEU A 139 5.79 -10.42 -15.17
N LEU A 140 5.59 -9.10 -15.20
CA LEU A 140 4.69 -8.41 -14.26
C LEU A 140 3.35 -8.13 -14.92
N ASP A 141 2.27 -8.27 -14.16
CA ASP A 141 0.89 -7.94 -14.55
C ASP A 141 0.42 -6.59 -14.00
N GLY A 142 1.19 -5.96 -13.12
CA GLY A 142 0.91 -4.67 -12.51
C GLY A 142 1.94 -4.28 -11.47
N PHE A 143 1.63 -3.21 -10.73
CA PHE A 143 2.50 -2.67 -9.70
C PHE A 143 1.70 -2.23 -8.46
N VAL A 144 2.22 -2.53 -7.27
CA VAL A 144 1.67 -2.04 -6.00
C VAL A 144 2.63 -1.00 -5.43
N VAL A 145 2.13 0.19 -5.16
CA VAL A 145 2.87 1.28 -4.53
C VAL A 145 2.34 1.51 -3.13
N TRP A 146 3.18 1.32 -2.12
CA TRP A 146 2.84 1.51 -0.71
C TRP A 146 3.14 2.94 -0.28
N GLY A 147 2.13 3.63 0.28
CA GLY A 147 2.25 5.05 0.61
C GLY A 147 1.30 5.50 1.71
N ASP A 148 1.41 4.92 2.91
CA ASP A 148 0.58 5.30 4.06
C ASP A 148 0.79 6.78 4.41
N MET A 149 -0.18 7.62 4.03
CA MET A 149 -0.13 9.07 4.20
C MET A 149 -1.21 9.63 5.12
N ALA A 150 -2.01 8.76 5.74
CA ALA A 150 -3.17 9.17 6.53
C ALA A 150 -3.32 8.33 7.81
N TYR A 151 -4.05 8.89 8.75
CA TYR A 151 -4.58 8.20 9.92
C TYR A 151 -6.10 8.16 9.85
N SER A 152 -6.77 7.61 10.86
CA SER A 152 -8.22 7.33 10.80
C SER A 152 -9.10 8.52 10.41
N ASN A 153 -8.68 9.77 10.72
CA ASN A 153 -9.54 10.94 10.54
C ASN A 153 -9.03 11.93 9.47
N ASN A 154 -7.78 11.80 9.02
CA ASN A 154 -7.18 12.78 8.10
C ASN A 154 -5.84 12.31 7.52
N VAL A 155 -5.35 13.02 6.51
CA VAL A 155 -3.96 12.92 6.06
C VAL A 155 -2.98 13.48 7.11
N PHE A 156 -1.74 12.98 7.14
CA PHE A 156 -0.74 13.37 8.15
C PHE A 156 -0.31 14.83 8.05
N TYR A 157 -0.33 15.40 6.84
CA TYR A 157 0.14 16.77 6.56
C TYR A 157 -0.78 17.47 5.57
N SER A 158 -0.55 18.76 5.34
CA SER A 158 -1.44 19.50 4.45
C SER A 158 -1.43 18.94 3.03
N PRO A 159 -2.59 18.84 2.36
CA PRO A 159 -2.66 18.42 0.97
C PRO A 159 -1.75 19.23 0.04
N ASP A 160 -1.59 20.54 0.29
CA ASP A 160 -0.73 21.39 -0.54
C ASP A 160 0.75 21.05 -0.41
N TYR A 161 1.22 20.68 0.80
CA TYR A 161 2.58 20.20 0.99
C TYR A 161 2.81 18.88 0.27
N TRP A 162 1.86 17.95 0.38
CA TRP A 162 1.90 16.67 -0.32
C TRP A 162 1.89 16.87 -1.84
N ARG A 163 1.01 17.72 -2.38
CA ARG A 163 0.95 18.04 -3.81
C ARG A 163 2.24 18.66 -4.32
N LYS A 164 2.94 19.43 -3.49
CA LYS A 164 4.20 20.07 -3.87
C LYS A 164 5.36 19.08 -3.93
N TYR A 165 5.51 18.20 -2.94
CA TYR A 165 6.74 17.43 -2.76
C TYR A 165 6.60 15.93 -3.00
N TYR A 166 5.45 15.32 -2.69
CA TYR A 166 5.24 13.87 -2.81
C TYR A 166 4.56 13.48 -4.12
N LYS A 167 3.43 14.12 -4.42
CA LYS A 167 2.61 13.83 -5.62
C LYS A 167 3.42 13.79 -6.93
N PRO A 168 4.38 14.71 -7.19
CA PRO A 168 5.13 14.68 -8.45
C PRO A 168 5.99 13.43 -8.63
N GLY A 169 6.56 12.89 -7.55
CA GLY A 169 7.32 11.65 -7.59
C GLY A 169 6.44 10.44 -7.81
N LEU A 170 5.34 10.34 -7.07
CA LEU A 170 4.35 9.29 -7.24
C LEU A 170 3.77 9.26 -8.67
N LYS A 171 3.45 10.44 -9.23
CA LYS A 171 2.99 10.55 -10.62
C LYS A 171 3.99 9.96 -11.63
N LYS A 172 5.29 10.25 -11.48
CA LYS A 172 6.33 9.69 -12.34
C LYS A 172 6.41 8.16 -12.24
N ILE A 173 6.22 7.61 -11.05
CA ILE A 173 6.18 6.14 -10.83
C ILE A 173 5.00 5.54 -11.60
N ILE A 174 3.81 6.13 -11.47
CA ILE A 174 2.59 5.68 -12.18
C ILE A 174 2.81 5.76 -13.69
N ASP A 175 3.36 6.87 -14.19
CA ASP A 175 3.62 7.05 -15.63
C ASP A 175 4.55 5.97 -16.18
N VAL A 176 5.65 5.68 -15.49
CA VAL A 176 6.59 4.62 -15.90
C VAL A 176 5.93 3.24 -15.89
N CYS A 177 5.09 2.94 -14.92
CA CYS A 177 4.32 1.69 -14.93
C CYS A 177 3.39 1.62 -16.14
N HIS A 178 2.64 2.68 -16.42
CA HIS A 178 1.73 2.75 -17.57
C HIS A 178 2.45 2.69 -18.92
N GLU A 179 3.63 3.29 -19.06
CA GLU A 179 4.48 3.17 -20.26
C GLU A 179 4.84 1.71 -20.57
N HIS A 180 4.84 0.84 -19.57
CA HIS A 180 5.08 -0.60 -19.69
C HIS A 180 3.80 -1.45 -19.65
N GLY A 181 2.62 -0.83 -19.70
CA GLY A 181 1.32 -1.50 -19.66
C GLY A 181 0.97 -2.12 -18.30
N LEU A 182 1.59 -1.65 -17.22
CA LEU A 182 1.40 -2.14 -15.86
C LEU A 182 0.41 -1.25 -15.10
N PRO A 183 -0.79 -1.73 -14.77
CA PRO A 183 -1.70 -1.00 -13.88
C PRO A 183 -1.12 -0.85 -12.48
N VAL A 184 -1.47 0.25 -11.81
CA VAL A 184 -0.97 0.60 -10.48
C VAL A 184 -2.07 0.53 -9.44
N ILE A 185 -1.87 -0.32 -8.43
CA ILE A 185 -2.63 -0.31 -7.18
C ILE A 185 -1.86 0.56 -6.18
N TYR A 186 -2.45 1.67 -5.75
CA TYR A 186 -1.87 2.52 -4.71
C TYR A 186 -2.43 2.13 -3.35
N HIS A 187 -1.54 1.84 -2.41
CA HIS A 187 -1.89 1.51 -1.03
C HIS A 187 -1.70 2.71 -0.12
N SER A 188 -2.76 3.10 0.57
CA SER A 188 -2.71 4.01 1.71
C SER A 188 -3.84 3.70 2.68
N CYS A 189 -3.49 3.29 3.88
CA CYS A 189 -4.43 3.21 4.99
C CYS A 189 -4.91 4.61 5.41
N GLY A 190 -6.00 4.67 6.20
CA GLY A 190 -6.50 5.89 6.78
C GLY A 190 -7.45 6.70 5.88
N ASN A 191 -7.83 7.88 6.39
CA ASN A 191 -8.76 8.77 5.70
C ASN A 191 -8.04 9.68 4.68
N VAL A 192 -8.08 9.29 3.43
CA VAL A 192 -7.46 10.00 2.30
C VAL A 192 -8.44 10.88 1.50
N ASN A 193 -9.66 11.11 1.99
CA ASN A 193 -10.70 11.84 1.27
C ASN A 193 -10.24 13.20 0.72
N LYS A 194 -9.37 13.92 1.45
CA LYS A 194 -8.86 15.24 1.02
C LYS A 194 -7.97 15.23 -0.22
N VAL A 195 -7.47 14.06 -0.61
CA VAL A 195 -6.56 13.87 -1.74
C VAL A 195 -7.06 12.81 -2.71
N TYR A 196 -8.30 12.33 -2.54
CA TYR A 196 -8.82 11.24 -3.34
C TYR A 196 -8.88 11.57 -4.83
N GLU A 197 -9.30 12.80 -5.18
CA GLU A 197 -9.32 13.28 -6.56
C GLU A 197 -7.90 13.35 -7.16
N ASP A 198 -6.89 13.62 -6.34
CA ASP A 198 -5.49 13.60 -6.78
C ASP A 198 -5.04 12.20 -7.25
N PHE A 199 -5.56 11.12 -6.64
CA PHE A 199 -5.27 9.76 -7.07
C PHE A 199 -5.82 9.49 -8.48
N ILE A 200 -7.05 9.94 -8.73
CA ILE A 200 -7.69 9.84 -10.06
C ILE A 200 -6.92 10.67 -11.08
N ASP A 201 -6.57 11.92 -10.76
CA ASP A 201 -5.81 12.81 -11.63
C ASP A 201 -4.41 12.26 -11.99
N MET A 202 -3.78 11.54 -11.07
CA MET A 202 -2.50 10.89 -11.33
C MET A 202 -2.62 9.62 -12.18
N GLY A 203 -3.82 9.08 -12.32
CA GLY A 203 -4.05 7.84 -13.04
C GLY A 203 -3.82 6.59 -12.21
N VAL A 204 -4.05 6.64 -10.88
CA VAL A 204 -4.09 5.42 -10.05
C VAL A 204 -5.19 4.51 -10.56
N ASP A 205 -4.87 3.28 -10.92
CA ASP A 205 -5.86 2.31 -11.45
C ASP A 205 -6.75 1.75 -10.36
N ALA A 206 -6.22 1.52 -9.15
CA ALA A 206 -7.03 1.10 -8.00
C ALA A 206 -6.44 1.59 -6.68
N HIS A 207 -7.30 1.92 -5.72
CA HIS A 207 -6.93 2.26 -4.35
C HIS A 207 -7.11 1.05 -3.41
N ASN A 208 -6.14 0.81 -2.54
CA ASN A 208 -6.05 -0.24 -1.53
C ASN A 208 -5.51 0.34 -0.20
N PRO A 209 -6.00 -0.08 0.97
CA PRO A 209 -7.32 -0.66 1.16
C PRO A 209 -8.36 0.47 1.19
N ILE A 210 -9.60 0.14 0.95
CA ILE A 210 -10.68 1.08 1.30
C ILE A 210 -10.99 0.83 2.77
N GLU A 211 -10.39 1.63 3.66
CA GLU A 211 -10.44 1.38 5.10
C GLU A 211 -11.76 1.89 5.71
N ALA A 212 -12.69 0.96 5.99
CA ALA A 212 -14.05 1.31 6.43
C ALA A 212 -14.08 2.06 7.76
N LYS A 213 -13.19 1.72 8.70
CA LYS A 213 -13.09 2.42 10.00
C LYS A 213 -12.49 3.84 9.89
N ALA A 214 -12.01 4.23 8.71
CA ALA A 214 -11.51 5.57 8.40
C ALA A 214 -12.50 6.37 7.53
N ASP A 215 -13.80 6.09 7.66
CA ASP A 215 -14.89 6.74 6.93
C ASP A 215 -14.78 6.62 5.40
N LEU A 216 -14.27 5.48 4.92
CA LEU A 216 -14.26 5.13 3.51
C LEU A 216 -15.23 3.98 3.26
N ASP A 217 -16.32 4.21 2.54
CA ASP A 217 -17.23 3.17 2.09
C ASP A 217 -17.13 2.99 0.56
N VAL A 218 -16.96 1.75 0.13
CA VAL A 218 -16.75 1.43 -1.29
C VAL A 218 -17.99 1.70 -2.14
N VAL A 219 -19.19 1.60 -1.55
CA VAL A 219 -20.45 1.92 -2.26
C VAL A 219 -20.56 3.42 -2.50
N ASP A 220 -20.27 4.22 -1.45
CA ASP A 220 -20.27 5.68 -1.55
C ASP A 220 -19.20 6.18 -2.54
N LEU A 221 -18.00 5.60 -2.49
CA LEU A 221 -16.92 5.93 -3.43
C LEU A 221 -17.31 5.55 -4.87
N ARG A 222 -17.99 4.43 -5.07
CA ARG A 222 -18.49 4.03 -6.39
C ARG A 222 -19.56 5.01 -6.91
N HIS A 223 -20.45 5.48 -6.05
CA HIS A 223 -21.42 6.54 -6.42
C HIS A 223 -20.72 7.85 -6.80
N GLN A 224 -19.70 8.24 -6.02
CA GLN A 224 -19.01 9.51 -6.21
C GLN A 224 -18.13 9.52 -7.46
N TYR A 225 -17.34 8.47 -7.66
CA TYR A 225 -16.28 8.43 -8.67
C TYR A 225 -16.57 7.50 -9.86
N GLY A 226 -17.65 6.74 -9.81
CA GLY A 226 -17.99 5.79 -10.87
C GLY A 226 -16.86 4.79 -11.12
N HIS A 227 -16.46 4.64 -12.38
CA HIS A 227 -15.39 3.74 -12.80
C HIS A 227 -14.07 4.45 -13.13
N GLN A 228 -13.87 5.68 -12.64
CA GLN A 228 -12.63 6.43 -12.86
C GLN A 228 -11.45 5.81 -12.11
N ILE A 229 -11.71 5.04 -11.05
CA ILE A 229 -10.72 4.32 -10.25
C ILE A 229 -11.33 3.00 -9.77
N GLY A 230 -10.50 1.96 -9.68
CA GLY A 230 -10.85 0.70 -9.05
C GLY A 230 -10.70 0.75 -7.52
N PHE A 231 -11.30 -0.22 -6.86
CA PHE A 231 -11.29 -0.31 -5.38
C PHE A 231 -10.85 -1.69 -4.92
N CYS A 232 -10.01 -1.74 -3.89
CA CYS A 232 -9.63 -2.98 -3.21
C CYS A 232 -9.95 -2.83 -1.72
N GLY A 233 -10.83 -3.65 -1.20
CA GLY A 233 -11.25 -3.53 0.20
C GLY A 233 -12.68 -4.06 0.35
N ASN A 234 -13.37 -3.70 1.21
CA ASN A 234 -13.74 -2.70 2.21
C ASN A 234 -14.46 -3.46 3.33
N MET A 235 -14.09 -4.80 3.50
CA MET A 235 -14.65 -5.59 4.59
C MET A 235 -14.02 -5.16 5.91
N ASN A 236 -14.77 -4.40 6.71
CA ASN A 236 -14.35 -3.92 8.02
C ASN A 236 -14.01 -5.08 8.94
N VAL A 237 -12.77 -5.22 9.35
CA VAL A 237 -12.31 -6.31 10.22
C VAL A 237 -12.95 -6.27 11.62
N MET A 238 -13.39 -5.09 12.08
CA MET A 238 -14.09 -4.97 13.36
C MET A 238 -15.52 -5.55 13.28
N ASP A 239 -16.26 -5.21 12.22
CA ASP A 239 -17.58 -5.78 11.96
C ASP A 239 -17.47 -7.29 11.73
N TRP A 240 -16.45 -7.71 10.99
CA TRP A 240 -16.20 -9.12 10.72
C TRP A 240 -16.00 -9.92 12.00
N ALA A 241 -15.31 -9.35 12.99
CA ALA A 241 -15.15 -9.98 14.31
C ALA A 241 -16.46 -9.98 15.12
N ALA A 242 -17.19 -8.85 15.13
CA ALA A 242 -18.30 -8.60 16.04
C ALA A 242 -19.65 -9.13 15.53
N CYS A 243 -19.97 -8.96 14.25
CA CYS A 243 -21.29 -9.27 13.68
C CYS A 243 -21.62 -10.77 13.66
N ASP A 244 -22.89 -11.09 13.69
CA ASP A 244 -23.38 -12.44 13.44
C ASP A 244 -23.35 -12.78 11.92
N TYR A 245 -23.70 -14.01 11.55
CA TYR A 245 -23.64 -14.49 10.19
C TYR A 245 -24.65 -13.80 9.24
N ASP A 246 -25.81 -13.41 9.73
CA ASP A 246 -26.85 -12.73 8.92
C ASP A 246 -26.43 -11.30 8.63
N GLU A 247 -25.89 -10.60 9.63
CA GLU A 247 -25.32 -9.27 9.46
C GLU A 247 -24.11 -9.29 8.52
N LEU A 248 -23.20 -10.26 8.67
CA LEU A 248 -22.06 -10.43 7.76
C LEU A 248 -22.51 -10.65 6.32
N LYS A 249 -23.52 -11.48 6.10
CA LYS A 249 -24.10 -11.69 4.77
C LYS A 249 -24.65 -10.40 4.19
N LYS A 250 -25.40 -9.63 4.97
CA LYS A 250 -25.92 -8.31 4.53
C LYS A 250 -24.79 -7.37 4.14
N ILE A 251 -23.74 -7.24 4.97
CA ILE A 251 -22.58 -6.38 4.71
C ILE A 251 -21.90 -6.80 3.40
N VAL A 252 -21.60 -8.08 3.25
CA VAL A 252 -20.92 -8.60 2.05
C VAL A 252 -21.73 -8.31 0.78
N LEU A 253 -23.04 -8.64 0.79
CA LEU A 253 -23.90 -8.43 -0.38
C LEU A 253 -24.07 -6.94 -0.71
N THR A 254 -24.17 -6.07 0.28
CA THR A 254 -24.21 -4.61 0.08
C THR A 254 -22.92 -4.12 -0.60
N LYS A 255 -21.75 -4.53 -0.08
CA LYS A 255 -20.46 -4.11 -0.65
C LYS A 255 -20.19 -4.68 -2.04
N LEU A 256 -20.72 -5.85 -2.37
CA LEU A 256 -20.62 -6.43 -3.71
C LEU A 256 -21.30 -5.58 -4.79
N ASN A 257 -22.18 -4.63 -4.45
CA ASN A 257 -22.71 -3.67 -5.43
C ASN A 257 -21.61 -2.83 -6.09
N ALA A 258 -20.52 -2.54 -5.37
CA ALA A 258 -19.37 -1.83 -5.94
C ALA A 258 -18.66 -2.59 -7.07
N ALA A 259 -18.94 -3.89 -7.22
CA ALA A 259 -18.42 -4.72 -8.32
C ALA A 259 -19.23 -4.61 -9.62
N LYS A 260 -20.39 -3.95 -9.62
CA LYS A 260 -21.17 -3.73 -10.83
C LYS A 260 -20.32 -3.00 -11.88
N GLY A 261 -20.25 -3.55 -13.08
CA GLY A 261 -19.38 -3.02 -14.14
C GLY A 261 -17.89 -3.29 -13.99
N GLY A 262 -17.45 -3.98 -12.94
CA GLY A 262 -16.04 -4.32 -12.69
C GLY A 262 -15.29 -3.31 -11.82
N GLY A 263 -13.95 -3.45 -11.74
CA GLY A 263 -13.08 -2.52 -11.01
C GLY A 263 -13.20 -2.62 -9.49
N PHE A 264 -13.51 -3.82 -8.94
CA PHE A 264 -13.55 -4.04 -7.50
C PHE A 264 -12.90 -5.39 -7.12
N ILE A 265 -11.98 -5.35 -6.17
CA ILE A 265 -11.39 -6.52 -5.52
C ILE A 265 -11.90 -6.55 -4.08
N PHE A 266 -12.78 -7.50 -3.77
CA PHE A 266 -13.27 -7.66 -2.42
C PHE A 266 -12.17 -8.24 -1.52
N GLN A 267 -11.84 -7.54 -0.45
CA GLN A 267 -10.88 -7.98 0.56
C GLN A 267 -11.18 -7.35 1.93
N SER A 268 -10.44 -7.75 2.96
CA SER A 268 -10.45 -7.04 4.26
C SER A 268 -9.93 -5.61 4.09
N ASP A 269 -10.42 -4.71 4.90
CA ASP A 269 -9.97 -3.30 4.93
C ASP A 269 -8.64 -3.12 5.67
N HIS A 270 -8.14 -4.16 6.32
CA HIS A 270 -6.85 -4.20 7.01
C HIS A 270 -6.40 -5.65 7.21
N SER A 271 -5.23 -5.85 7.84
CA SER A 271 -4.78 -7.18 8.28
C SER A 271 -5.83 -7.86 9.14
N VAL A 272 -6.13 -9.12 8.83
CA VAL A 272 -7.16 -9.90 9.55
C VAL A 272 -6.66 -10.26 10.96
N PRO A 273 -7.30 -9.76 12.03
CA PRO A 273 -6.86 -10.01 13.39
C PRO A 273 -7.25 -11.42 13.89
N ASN A 274 -6.53 -11.90 14.89
CA ASN A 274 -6.82 -13.20 15.54
C ASN A 274 -8.19 -13.29 16.20
N SER A 275 -8.87 -12.16 16.40
CA SER A 275 -10.24 -12.11 16.90
C SER A 275 -11.30 -12.59 15.91
N ILE A 276 -10.95 -12.73 14.63
CA ILE A 276 -11.85 -13.30 13.62
C ILE A 276 -11.63 -14.81 13.57
N PRO A 277 -12.65 -15.62 13.99
CA PRO A 277 -12.55 -17.07 13.90
C PRO A 277 -12.41 -17.55 12.44
N PRO A 278 -11.63 -18.61 12.18
CA PRO A 278 -11.46 -19.17 10.83
C PRO A 278 -12.80 -19.49 10.13
N GLU A 279 -13.82 -19.91 10.89
CA GLU A 279 -15.14 -20.22 10.37
C GLU A 279 -15.87 -18.98 9.84
N LYS A 280 -15.73 -17.84 10.50
CA LYS A 280 -16.27 -16.56 10.01
C LYS A 280 -15.52 -16.08 8.76
N TYR A 281 -14.19 -16.27 8.74
CA TYR A 281 -13.39 -15.96 7.57
C TYR A 281 -13.84 -16.78 6.35
N ASP A 282 -13.93 -18.10 6.52
CA ASP A 282 -14.38 -19.02 5.47
C ASP A 282 -15.81 -18.71 5.00
N TYR A 283 -16.71 -18.34 5.92
CA TYR A 283 -18.06 -17.92 5.58
C TYR A 283 -18.10 -16.72 4.64
N VAL A 284 -17.37 -15.64 4.95
CA VAL A 284 -17.29 -14.46 4.08
C VAL A 284 -16.71 -14.79 2.73
N VAL A 285 -15.62 -15.58 2.69
CA VAL A 285 -15.01 -16.05 1.42
C VAL A 285 -16.03 -16.84 0.59
N LYS A 286 -16.81 -17.72 1.19
CA LYS A 286 -17.88 -18.48 0.50
C LYS A 286 -18.96 -17.55 -0.07
N LEU A 287 -19.41 -16.56 0.70
CA LEU A 287 -20.38 -15.57 0.21
C LEU A 287 -19.85 -14.82 -1.00
N VAL A 288 -18.61 -14.35 -0.93
CA VAL A 288 -18.01 -13.63 -2.08
C VAL A 288 -17.88 -14.53 -3.31
N LYS A 289 -17.49 -15.79 -3.15
CA LYS A 289 -17.43 -16.76 -4.27
C LYS A 289 -18.80 -17.09 -4.86
N GLU A 290 -19.84 -17.14 -4.02
CA GLU A 290 -21.21 -17.45 -4.46
C GLU A 290 -21.87 -16.25 -5.15
N TYR A 291 -21.82 -15.07 -4.54
CA TYR A 291 -22.57 -13.89 -4.98
C TYR A 291 -21.74 -12.92 -5.85
N GLY A 292 -20.41 -13.03 -5.85
CA GLY A 292 -19.52 -12.20 -6.65
C GLY A 292 -19.34 -12.67 -8.10
N GLN A 293 -20.06 -13.71 -8.53
CA GLN A 293 -20.04 -14.18 -9.92
C GLN A 293 -20.93 -13.29 -10.81
N TYR A 294 -20.42 -12.91 -11.99
CA TYR A 294 -21.22 -12.15 -12.95
C TYR A 294 -22.17 -13.04 -13.76
N PRO A 295 -23.40 -12.57 -14.06
CA PRO A 295 -24.01 -11.35 -13.52
C PRO A 295 -24.30 -11.49 -12.03
N LEU A 296 -24.07 -10.42 -11.27
CA LEU A 296 -24.32 -10.39 -9.83
C LEU A 296 -25.80 -10.68 -9.52
N LYS A 297 -26.04 -11.47 -8.47
CA LYS A 297 -27.40 -11.84 -8.03
C LYS A 297 -27.57 -11.48 -6.55
N LEU A 298 -27.71 -10.19 -6.27
CA LEU A 298 -27.70 -9.63 -4.90
C LEU A 298 -29.09 -9.60 -4.24
N GLY A 299 -30.17 -9.93 -4.99
CA GLY A 299 -31.53 -10.01 -4.44
C GLY A 299 -31.98 -8.68 -3.85
N THR A 300 -32.49 -8.70 -2.62
CA THR A 300 -32.96 -7.49 -1.91
C THR A 300 -31.82 -6.53 -1.51
N HIS A 301 -30.56 -6.92 -1.69
CA HIS A 301 -29.40 -6.08 -1.44
C HIS A 301 -28.87 -5.40 -2.71
N ASP A 302 -29.54 -5.62 -3.84
CA ASP A 302 -29.22 -4.96 -5.09
C ASP A 302 -29.60 -3.46 -5.01
N LEU A 303 -28.60 -2.58 -5.28
CA LEU A 303 -28.77 -1.12 -5.25
C LEU A 303 -28.95 -0.62 -6.69
N ASP A 304 -30.12 -0.11 -7.04
CA ASP A 304 -30.55 0.17 -8.42
C ASP A 304 -29.70 1.21 -9.16
N ASN A 305 -28.87 2.02 -8.49
CA ASN A 305 -28.17 3.17 -9.07
C ASN A 305 -26.64 3.09 -8.95
N LEU A 306 -26.06 1.91 -8.96
CA LEU A 306 -24.59 1.71 -8.95
C LEU A 306 -24.13 1.14 -10.28
#